data_96a4625ed618fd12ddee728120bef9f4
#
_entry.id   96a4625ed618fd12ddee728120bef9f4
#
_cell.length_a   1.000
_cell.length_b   1.000
_cell.length_c   1.000
_cell.angle_alpha   90.00
_cell.angle_beta   90.00
_cell.angle_gamma   90.00
#
_symmetry.space_group_name_H-M   'P 1'
#
loop_
_entity.id
_entity.type
_entity.pdbx_description
1 polymer ?
#
loop_
_entity_poly.entity_id
_entity_poly.type
_entity_poly.pdbx_seq_one_letter_code
_entity_poly.pdbx_strand_id
1 'polypeptide(L)'
;MCTTRARSRALVEKALISQRTVVIGASFIGLEVASSLRARNVGVHVVVPDTVPMEKVLGPDVGNFIRKLHEQHGVTFHLGTTAVSIDKQSVHLKNGEILQADLVVIGIGVRPRVALAERAGLAIDRGVTVDDYLETSVPGIFAAGDIARWPDRLTGERIRVEHWVLAERQGQTAARNMLGTRERFDAVPFFWTEQYDFGLTYIGHAERWDQAEIDDQLDAETRNCTITYRRGGKKLAVAVVHRDLEGLRAEVEPETASAAIQ
;
A
#
# COMPACT_ATOMS: atom_id res chain seq x y z
N MET A 1 -5.10 -4.95 8.29
CA MET A 1 -5.78 -3.64 8.37
C MET A 1 -6.72 -3.63 9.57
N CYS A 2 -6.57 -2.68 10.48
CA CYS A 2 -7.56 -2.48 11.54
C CYS A 2 -8.80 -1.85 10.90
N THR A 3 -9.74 -2.69 10.50
CA THR A 3 -10.93 -2.27 9.74
C THR A 3 -12.00 -1.56 10.58
N THR A 4 -11.81 -1.45 11.91
CA THR A 4 -12.75 -0.73 12.78
C THR A 4 -12.01 0.02 13.89
N ARG A 5 -12.57 1.15 14.32
CA ARG A 5 -12.07 1.94 15.46
C ARG A 5 -11.91 1.11 16.75
N ALA A 6 -12.83 0.15 16.99
CA ALA A 6 -12.76 -0.74 18.14
C ALA A 6 -11.54 -1.67 18.09
N ARG A 7 -11.23 -2.24 16.92
CA ARG A 7 -10.05 -3.10 16.75
C ARG A 7 -8.75 -2.32 16.85
N SER A 8 -8.69 -1.10 16.32
CA SER A 8 -7.52 -0.22 16.48
C SER A 8 -7.26 0.10 17.94
N ARG A 9 -8.29 0.44 18.72
CA ARG A 9 -8.16 0.68 20.17
C ARG A 9 -7.67 -0.56 20.91
N ALA A 10 -8.27 -1.72 20.67
CA ALA A 10 -7.84 -2.98 21.29
C ALA A 10 -6.37 -3.31 20.95
N LEU A 11 -5.91 -3.02 19.72
CA LEU A 11 -4.50 -3.19 19.35
C LEU A 11 -3.60 -2.25 20.15
N VAL A 12 -3.97 -0.97 20.27
CA VAL A 12 -3.21 0.02 21.06
C VAL A 12 -3.15 -0.39 22.52
N GLU A 13 -4.27 -0.76 23.14
CA GLU A 13 -4.32 -1.23 24.54
C GLU A 13 -3.42 -2.45 24.75
N LYS A 14 -3.47 -3.41 23.84
CA LYS A 14 -2.61 -4.59 23.90
C LYS A 14 -1.12 -4.23 23.73
N ALA A 15 -0.79 -3.32 22.82
CA ALA A 15 0.57 -2.86 22.58
C ALA A 15 1.19 -2.20 23.83
N LEU A 16 0.39 -1.46 24.62
CA LEU A 16 0.87 -0.77 25.84
C LEU A 16 1.39 -1.72 26.93
N ILE A 17 0.92 -2.96 26.94
CA ILE A 17 1.30 -3.98 27.94
C ILE A 17 2.19 -5.07 27.35
N SER A 18 2.48 -5.04 26.04
CA SER A 18 3.31 -6.04 25.36
C SER A 18 4.78 -5.63 25.38
N GLN A 19 5.66 -6.61 25.56
CA GLN A 19 7.11 -6.42 25.47
C GLN A 19 7.69 -6.95 24.15
N ARG A 20 7.04 -7.95 23.57
CA ARG A 20 7.49 -8.65 22.35
C ARG A 20 6.35 -8.80 21.39
N THR A 21 6.53 -8.29 20.19
CA THR A 21 5.54 -8.39 19.12
C THR A 21 6.14 -9.08 17.90
N VAL A 22 5.36 -9.97 17.29
CA VAL A 22 5.64 -10.50 15.96
C VAL A 22 4.67 -9.85 14.95
N VAL A 23 5.22 -9.18 13.96
CA VAL A 23 4.48 -8.63 12.81
C VAL A 23 4.66 -9.58 11.63
N ILE A 24 3.57 -10.13 11.13
CA ILE A 24 3.56 -11.02 9.97
C ILE A 24 3.18 -10.19 8.74
N GLY A 25 4.13 -9.99 7.83
CA GLY A 25 4.03 -9.15 6.65
C GLY A 25 4.80 -7.84 6.77
N ALA A 26 5.59 -7.53 5.73
CA ALA A 26 6.46 -6.35 5.64
C ALA A 26 6.03 -5.42 4.48
N SER A 27 4.73 -5.18 4.35
CA SER A 27 4.17 -4.12 3.51
C SER A 27 4.00 -2.83 4.32
N PHE A 28 3.48 -1.76 3.70
CA PHE A 28 3.32 -0.44 4.33
C PHE A 28 2.76 -0.51 5.75
N ILE A 29 1.58 -1.12 5.92
CA ILE A 29 0.91 -1.21 7.23
C ILE A 29 1.73 -2.01 8.25
N GLY A 30 2.34 -3.13 7.83
CA GLY A 30 3.16 -3.96 8.72
C GLY A 30 4.38 -3.18 9.25
N LEU A 31 5.04 -2.42 8.40
CA LEU A 31 6.21 -1.62 8.75
C LEU A 31 5.84 -0.38 9.57
N GLU A 32 4.74 0.30 9.27
CA GLU A 32 4.21 1.40 10.09
C GLU A 32 3.85 0.93 11.51
N VAL A 33 3.25 -0.25 11.63
CA VAL A 33 3.00 -0.86 12.94
C VAL A 33 4.32 -1.18 13.64
N ALA A 34 5.30 -1.74 12.93
CA ALA A 34 6.61 -2.05 13.50
C ALA A 34 7.31 -0.78 14.01
N SER A 35 7.34 0.32 13.24
CA SER A 35 7.93 1.60 13.66
C SER A 35 7.19 2.20 14.86
N SER A 36 5.86 2.16 14.85
CA SER A 36 5.03 2.66 15.95
C SER A 36 5.22 1.89 17.26
N LEU A 37 5.45 0.57 17.18
CA LEU A 37 5.76 -0.27 18.34
C LEU A 37 7.17 -0.02 18.85
N ARG A 38 8.16 0.14 17.97
CA ARG A 38 9.53 0.48 18.35
C ARG A 38 9.63 1.85 19.04
N ALA A 39 8.85 2.83 18.57
CA ALA A 39 8.74 4.14 19.23
C ALA A 39 8.19 4.04 20.67
N ARG A 40 7.57 2.92 21.03
CA ARG A 40 7.08 2.58 22.39
C ARG A 40 7.99 1.61 23.14
N ASN A 41 9.21 1.37 22.65
CA ASN A 41 10.19 0.44 23.21
C ASN A 41 9.71 -1.04 23.26
N VAL A 42 8.75 -1.43 22.44
CA VAL A 42 8.33 -2.82 22.29
C VAL A 42 9.32 -3.57 21.39
N GLY A 43 9.79 -4.75 21.77
CA GLY A 43 10.60 -5.62 20.90
C GLY A 43 9.78 -6.09 19.70
N VAL A 44 10.30 -5.94 18.48
CA VAL A 44 9.58 -6.26 17.25
C VAL A 44 10.37 -7.21 16.36
N HIS A 45 9.73 -8.32 16.00
CA HIS A 45 10.14 -9.25 14.96
C HIS A 45 9.21 -9.11 13.77
N VAL A 46 9.73 -8.95 12.55
CA VAL A 46 8.97 -8.90 11.31
C VAL A 46 9.25 -10.14 10.48
N VAL A 47 8.20 -10.89 10.14
CA VAL A 47 8.28 -12.13 9.36
C VAL A 47 7.71 -11.90 7.97
N VAL A 48 8.48 -12.22 6.94
CA VAL A 48 8.07 -12.01 5.54
C VAL A 48 8.69 -13.07 4.60
N PRO A 49 7.92 -13.61 3.63
CA PRO A 49 8.43 -14.59 2.68
C PRO A 49 9.38 -14.00 1.63
N ASP A 50 9.34 -12.70 1.40
CA ASP A 50 10.18 -12.00 0.43
C ASP A 50 11.62 -11.85 0.97
N THR A 51 12.58 -11.57 0.10
CA THR A 51 14.02 -11.43 0.45
C THR A 51 14.35 -10.07 1.05
N VAL A 52 13.52 -9.07 0.77
CA VAL A 52 13.54 -7.75 1.39
C VAL A 52 12.10 -7.25 1.59
N PRO A 53 11.86 -6.34 2.56
CA PRO A 53 10.53 -5.75 2.72
C PRO A 53 10.16 -4.92 1.49
N MET A 54 8.88 -4.93 1.12
CA MET A 54 8.30 -4.14 0.02
C MET A 54 8.93 -4.34 -1.37
N GLU A 55 9.69 -5.41 -1.57
CA GLU A 55 10.42 -5.72 -2.81
C GLU A 55 9.54 -5.61 -4.06
N LYS A 56 8.32 -6.14 -4.00
CA LYS A 56 7.39 -6.16 -5.15
C LYS A 56 6.85 -4.78 -5.54
N VAL A 57 6.82 -3.83 -4.61
CA VAL A 57 6.26 -2.50 -4.84
C VAL A 57 7.36 -1.48 -5.12
N LEU A 58 8.41 -1.48 -4.30
CA LEU A 58 9.45 -0.46 -4.34
C LEU A 58 10.80 -0.96 -4.90
N GLY A 59 10.95 -2.27 -5.09
CA GLY A 59 12.20 -2.87 -5.56
C GLY A 59 13.20 -3.17 -4.45
N PRO A 60 14.29 -3.90 -4.80
CA PRO A 60 15.24 -4.39 -3.82
C PRO A 60 16.07 -3.29 -3.15
N ASP A 61 16.40 -2.20 -3.86
CA ASP A 61 17.25 -1.14 -3.32
C ASP A 61 16.53 -0.36 -2.22
N VAL A 62 15.30 0.09 -2.51
CA VAL A 62 14.44 0.77 -1.52
C VAL A 62 14.05 -0.18 -0.39
N GLY A 63 13.76 -1.44 -0.71
CA GLY A 63 13.47 -2.46 0.29
C GLY A 63 14.64 -2.70 1.25
N ASN A 64 15.88 -2.77 0.75
CA ASN A 64 17.08 -2.89 1.57
C ASN A 64 17.34 -1.64 2.43
N PHE A 65 17.08 -0.45 1.90
CA PHE A 65 17.16 0.78 2.67
C PHE A 65 16.16 0.75 3.85
N ILE A 66 14.89 0.45 3.57
CA ILE A 66 13.84 0.34 4.61
C ILE A 66 14.20 -0.72 5.64
N ARG A 67 14.73 -1.88 5.22
CA ARG A 67 15.21 -2.91 6.13
C ARG A 67 16.26 -2.36 7.10
N LYS A 68 17.30 -1.73 6.56
CA LYS A 68 18.39 -1.15 7.37
C LYS A 68 17.87 -0.09 8.35
N LEU A 69 16.95 0.78 7.88
CA LEU A 69 16.31 1.77 8.73
C LEU A 69 15.62 1.14 9.94
N HIS A 70 14.83 0.11 9.71
CA HIS A 70 14.14 -0.62 10.78
C HIS A 70 15.10 -1.37 11.71
N GLU A 71 16.14 -2.01 11.18
CA GLU A 71 17.18 -2.70 11.94
C GLU A 71 17.95 -1.73 12.86
N GLN A 72 18.27 -0.52 12.39
CA GLN A 72 18.86 0.56 13.19
C GLN A 72 17.98 0.97 14.37
N HIS A 73 16.66 0.87 14.22
CA HIS A 73 15.70 1.11 15.29
C HIS A 73 15.37 -0.16 16.12
N GLY A 74 16.12 -1.26 15.92
CA GLY A 74 16.02 -2.47 16.72
C GLY A 74 14.89 -3.42 16.33
N VAL A 75 14.44 -3.38 15.07
CA VAL A 75 13.57 -4.41 14.49
C VAL A 75 14.42 -5.59 14.04
N THR A 76 13.97 -6.81 14.31
CA THR A 76 14.58 -8.04 13.80
C THR A 76 13.73 -8.59 12.65
N PHE A 77 14.34 -8.76 11.47
CA PHE A 77 13.68 -9.37 10.32
C PHE A 77 13.95 -10.87 10.20
N HIS A 78 12.90 -11.63 9.89
CA HIS A 78 12.93 -13.04 9.49
C HIS A 78 12.48 -13.11 8.03
N LEU A 79 13.44 -12.97 7.11
CA LEU A 79 13.21 -12.92 5.66
C LEU A 79 13.20 -14.33 5.05
N GLY A 80 12.54 -14.52 3.92
CA GLY A 80 12.47 -15.81 3.20
C GLY A 80 11.67 -16.89 3.94
N THR A 81 10.93 -16.54 4.98
CA THR A 81 10.13 -17.47 5.79
C THR A 81 8.73 -16.92 6.06
N THR A 82 7.86 -17.77 6.59
CA THR A 82 6.48 -17.39 6.94
C THR A 82 6.06 -18.07 8.23
N ALA A 83 5.06 -17.49 8.90
CA ALA A 83 4.42 -18.13 10.03
C ALA A 83 3.57 -19.33 9.57
N VAL A 84 3.71 -20.47 10.24
CA VAL A 84 2.92 -21.69 9.99
C VAL A 84 1.87 -21.96 11.07
N SER A 85 2.13 -21.51 12.30
CA SER A 85 1.14 -21.55 13.39
C SER A 85 1.39 -20.44 14.40
N ILE A 86 0.34 -20.10 15.14
CA ILE A 86 0.37 -19.10 16.22
C ILE A 86 -0.27 -19.75 17.43
N ASP A 87 0.48 -19.79 18.54
CA ASP A 87 0.02 -20.23 19.84
C ASP A 87 -0.26 -19.03 20.75
N LYS A 88 -0.59 -19.28 22.02
CA LYS A 88 -0.90 -18.20 22.98
C LYS A 88 0.25 -17.22 23.19
N GLN A 89 1.50 -17.67 23.10
CA GLN A 89 2.70 -16.88 23.42
C GLN A 89 3.83 -17.07 22.41
N SER A 90 3.57 -17.70 21.27
CA SER A 90 4.59 -17.99 20.28
C SER A 90 4.06 -18.01 18.86
N VAL A 91 4.96 -17.73 17.92
CA VAL A 91 4.75 -17.87 16.47
C VAL A 91 5.79 -18.86 15.95
N HIS A 92 5.33 -19.92 15.29
CA HIS A 92 6.19 -20.93 14.68
C HIS A 92 6.42 -20.58 13.22
N LEU A 93 7.68 -20.56 12.80
CA LEU A 93 8.07 -20.25 11.44
C LEU A 93 8.33 -21.52 10.61
N LYS A 94 8.19 -21.40 9.30
CA LYS A 94 8.41 -22.51 8.35
C LYS A 94 9.84 -23.07 8.39
N ASN A 95 10.81 -22.24 8.75
CA ASN A 95 12.22 -22.64 8.90
C ASN A 95 12.54 -23.36 10.23
N GLY A 96 11.54 -23.58 11.10
CA GLY A 96 11.66 -24.24 12.39
C GLY A 96 11.92 -23.31 13.57
N GLU A 97 12.13 -22.02 13.35
CA GLU A 97 12.26 -21.05 14.47
C GLU A 97 10.93 -20.86 15.20
N ILE A 98 11.04 -20.59 16.50
CA ILE A 98 9.90 -20.27 17.37
C ILE A 98 10.16 -18.90 18.00
N LEU A 99 9.30 -17.93 17.68
CA LEU A 99 9.38 -16.57 18.19
C LEU A 99 8.40 -16.40 19.35
N GLN A 100 8.89 -15.96 20.51
CA GLN A 100 8.03 -15.61 21.63
C GLN A 100 7.32 -14.28 21.35
N ALA A 101 6.01 -14.20 21.59
CA ALA A 101 5.21 -13.03 21.31
C ALA A 101 4.08 -12.84 22.32
N ASP A 102 3.99 -11.63 22.88
CA ASP A 102 2.86 -11.19 23.72
C ASP A 102 1.74 -10.60 22.84
N LEU A 103 2.11 -10.15 21.63
CA LEU A 103 1.23 -9.60 20.60
C LEU A 103 1.64 -10.12 19.23
N VAL A 104 0.67 -10.51 18.42
CA VAL A 104 0.87 -10.84 17.01
C VAL A 104 0.01 -9.90 16.16
N VAL A 105 0.65 -9.22 15.19
CA VAL A 105 -0.03 -8.37 14.22
C VAL A 105 0.10 -8.99 12.84
N ILE A 106 -1.02 -9.18 12.15
CA ILE A 106 -1.06 -9.80 10.82
C ILE A 106 -1.36 -8.70 9.79
N GLY A 107 -0.35 -8.38 8.96
CA GLY A 107 -0.38 -7.36 7.92
C GLY A 107 -0.09 -7.92 6.52
N ILE A 108 -0.75 -9.02 6.14
CA ILE A 108 -0.50 -9.74 4.87
C ILE A 108 -1.41 -9.28 3.71
N GLY A 109 -2.00 -8.10 3.82
CA GLY A 109 -2.94 -7.56 2.84
C GLY A 109 -4.40 -7.92 3.12
N VAL A 110 -5.27 -7.45 2.24
CA VAL A 110 -6.73 -7.60 2.33
C VAL A 110 -7.30 -8.08 0.99
N ARG A 111 -8.52 -8.57 1.03
CA ARG A 111 -9.29 -8.93 -0.16
C ARG A 111 -10.64 -8.20 -0.12
N PRO A 112 -11.11 -7.62 -1.24
CA PRO A 112 -12.41 -6.98 -1.30
C PRO A 112 -13.51 -8.01 -1.10
N ARG A 113 -14.58 -7.61 -0.41
CA ARG A 113 -15.77 -8.47 -0.21
C ARG A 113 -16.73 -8.29 -1.37
N VAL A 114 -16.54 -9.07 -2.42
CA VAL A 114 -17.31 -8.97 -3.66
C VAL A 114 -18.58 -9.81 -3.70
N ALA A 115 -18.84 -10.64 -2.70
CA ALA A 115 -19.98 -11.60 -2.69
C ALA A 115 -21.36 -10.97 -2.92
N LEU A 116 -21.60 -9.72 -2.49
CA LEU A 116 -22.84 -9.01 -2.77
C LEU A 116 -22.94 -8.64 -4.26
N ALA A 117 -21.84 -8.13 -4.82
CA ALA A 117 -21.76 -7.75 -6.23
C ALA A 117 -21.89 -8.96 -7.16
N GLU A 118 -21.26 -10.09 -6.80
CA GLU A 118 -21.41 -11.37 -7.53
C GLU A 118 -22.86 -11.83 -7.57
N ARG A 119 -23.57 -11.82 -6.42
CA ARG A 119 -25.02 -12.18 -6.38
C ARG A 119 -25.90 -11.22 -7.16
N ALA A 120 -25.47 -9.95 -7.32
CA ALA A 120 -26.15 -8.96 -8.14
C ALA A 120 -25.80 -9.08 -9.64
N GLY A 121 -24.98 -10.05 -10.04
CA GLY A 121 -24.59 -10.28 -11.43
C GLY A 121 -23.59 -9.26 -11.98
N LEU A 122 -22.87 -8.52 -11.11
CA LEU A 122 -21.87 -7.57 -11.56
C LEU A 122 -20.60 -8.26 -12.04
N ALA A 123 -19.90 -7.66 -13.00
CA ALA A 123 -18.61 -8.16 -13.46
C ALA A 123 -17.54 -8.00 -12.37
N ILE A 124 -16.84 -9.08 -12.05
CA ILE A 124 -15.81 -9.15 -11.02
C ILE A 124 -14.48 -9.57 -11.65
N ASP A 125 -13.44 -8.79 -11.37
CA ASP A 125 -12.05 -9.12 -11.66
C ASP A 125 -11.13 -8.53 -10.57
N ARG A 126 -10.80 -9.31 -9.56
CA ARG A 126 -10.04 -8.88 -8.35
C ARG A 126 -10.66 -7.68 -7.61
N GLY A 127 -11.90 -7.34 -7.91
CA GLY A 127 -12.72 -6.24 -7.43
C GLY A 127 -13.95 -6.11 -8.32
N VAL A 128 -14.83 -5.15 -8.05
CA VAL A 128 -15.97 -4.83 -8.93
C VAL A 128 -15.44 -4.02 -10.11
N THR A 129 -15.63 -4.55 -11.32
CA THR A 129 -15.22 -3.88 -12.56
C THR A 129 -16.15 -2.70 -12.84
N VAL A 130 -15.56 -1.53 -13.06
CA VAL A 130 -16.27 -0.29 -13.42
C VAL A 130 -15.68 0.33 -14.68
N ASP A 131 -16.43 1.20 -15.33
CA ASP A 131 -15.96 2.03 -16.44
C ASP A 131 -15.26 3.32 -15.94
N ASP A 132 -14.94 4.24 -16.85
CA ASP A 132 -14.34 5.55 -16.56
C ASP A 132 -15.23 6.44 -15.68
N TYR A 133 -16.51 6.14 -15.58
CA TYR A 133 -17.50 6.89 -14.80
C TYR A 133 -17.80 6.23 -13.45
N LEU A 134 -17.07 5.16 -13.11
CA LEU A 134 -17.27 4.33 -11.93
C LEU A 134 -18.60 3.55 -11.93
N GLU A 135 -19.25 3.42 -13.11
CA GLU A 135 -20.44 2.62 -13.30
C GLU A 135 -20.05 1.15 -13.54
N THR A 136 -20.81 0.23 -12.97
CA THR A 136 -20.56 -1.21 -13.10
C THR A 136 -21.09 -1.76 -14.42
N SER A 137 -20.98 -3.07 -14.64
CA SER A 137 -21.58 -3.76 -15.79
C SER A 137 -23.11 -3.71 -15.83
N VAL A 138 -23.75 -3.25 -14.75
CA VAL A 138 -25.21 -3.07 -14.67
C VAL A 138 -25.51 -1.59 -14.53
N PRO A 139 -26.24 -0.98 -15.48
CA PRO A 139 -26.56 0.44 -15.46
C PRO A 139 -27.24 0.90 -14.16
N GLY A 140 -26.85 2.09 -13.68
CA GLY A 140 -27.36 2.68 -12.45
C GLY A 140 -26.70 2.15 -11.17
N ILE A 141 -25.77 1.17 -11.27
CA ILE A 141 -25.01 0.67 -10.13
C ILE A 141 -23.57 1.11 -10.26
N PHE A 142 -23.05 1.76 -9.20
CA PHE A 142 -21.70 2.30 -9.15
C PHE A 142 -20.86 1.59 -8.07
N ALA A 143 -19.54 1.56 -8.25
CA ALA A 143 -18.62 1.10 -7.23
C ALA A 143 -17.43 2.07 -7.08
N ALA A 144 -17.04 2.33 -5.83
CA ALA A 144 -15.97 3.25 -5.49
C ALA A 144 -15.13 2.74 -4.31
N GLY A 145 -13.89 3.21 -4.20
CA GLY A 145 -12.95 2.85 -3.13
C GLY A 145 -12.24 1.52 -3.39
N ASP A 146 -11.76 0.89 -2.32
CA ASP A 146 -10.90 -0.30 -2.36
C ASP A 146 -11.49 -1.48 -3.15
N ILE A 147 -12.80 -1.50 -3.38
CA ILE A 147 -13.49 -2.55 -4.12
C ILE A 147 -13.53 -2.28 -5.63
N ALA A 148 -13.44 -1.02 -6.06
CA ALA A 148 -13.57 -0.63 -7.45
C ALA A 148 -12.31 -0.97 -8.25
N ARG A 149 -12.50 -1.54 -9.44
CA ARG A 149 -11.44 -1.79 -10.41
C ARG A 149 -11.77 -1.04 -11.71
N TRP A 150 -11.05 0.06 -11.93
CA TRP A 150 -11.31 1.01 -12.99
C TRP A 150 -10.20 1.03 -14.05
N PRO A 151 -10.46 1.51 -15.29
CA PRO A 151 -9.43 1.70 -16.30
C PRO A 151 -8.49 2.85 -15.90
N ASP A 152 -7.19 2.58 -15.84
CA ASP A 152 -6.16 3.60 -15.63
C ASP A 152 -5.75 4.20 -16.96
N ARG A 153 -5.90 5.51 -17.11
CA ARG A 153 -5.60 6.22 -18.36
C ARG A 153 -4.11 6.24 -18.69
N LEU A 154 -3.24 6.20 -17.69
CA LEU A 154 -1.80 6.21 -17.89
C LEU A 154 -1.30 4.89 -18.46
N THR A 155 -1.79 3.76 -17.97
CA THR A 155 -1.33 2.44 -18.38
C THR A 155 -2.24 1.79 -19.43
N GLY A 156 -3.50 2.17 -19.50
CA GLY A 156 -4.55 1.50 -20.27
C GLY A 156 -5.01 0.18 -19.66
N GLU A 157 -4.48 -0.19 -18.49
CA GLU A 157 -4.84 -1.40 -17.76
C GLU A 157 -5.91 -1.08 -16.71
N ARG A 158 -6.66 -2.11 -16.27
CA ARG A 158 -7.56 -1.95 -15.13
C ARG A 158 -6.78 -2.11 -13.84
N ILE A 159 -6.84 -1.11 -12.98
CA ILE A 159 -6.16 -1.08 -11.68
C ILE A 159 -7.15 -1.04 -10.51
N ARG A 160 -6.69 -1.45 -9.34
CA ARG A 160 -7.39 -1.36 -8.06
C ARG A 160 -6.39 -0.93 -7.00
N VAL A 161 -6.64 0.16 -6.35
CA VAL A 161 -5.75 0.75 -5.34
C VAL A 161 -6.49 0.87 -4.01
N GLU A 162 -5.83 0.48 -2.94
CA GLU A 162 -6.36 0.51 -1.57
C GLU A 162 -5.79 1.73 -0.84
N HIS A 163 -6.42 2.89 -1.02
CA HIS A 163 -6.04 4.11 -0.32
C HIS A 163 -7.25 5.02 -0.06
N TRP A 164 -7.32 5.58 1.14
CA TRP A 164 -8.49 6.33 1.59
C TRP A 164 -8.77 7.61 0.78
N VAL A 165 -7.73 8.36 0.37
CA VAL A 165 -7.90 9.57 -0.46
C VAL A 165 -8.50 9.22 -1.81
N LEU A 166 -8.01 8.13 -2.44
CA LEU A 166 -8.54 7.66 -3.70
C LEU A 166 -9.99 7.19 -3.57
N ALA A 167 -10.30 6.47 -2.47
CA ALA A 167 -11.65 6.03 -2.17
C ALA A 167 -12.61 7.21 -1.99
N GLU A 168 -12.16 8.29 -1.37
CA GLU A 168 -12.93 9.53 -1.20
C GLU A 168 -13.17 10.24 -2.54
N ARG A 169 -12.13 10.43 -3.37
CA ARG A 169 -12.24 11.01 -4.72
C ARG A 169 -13.19 10.19 -5.60
N GLN A 170 -13.06 8.86 -5.59
CA GLN A 170 -13.97 7.97 -6.33
C GLN A 170 -15.41 8.08 -5.82
N GLY A 171 -15.63 8.12 -4.50
CA GLY A 171 -16.95 8.28 -3.91
C GLY A 171 -17.62 9.59 -4.35
N GLN A 172 -16.87 10.69 -4.42
CA GLN A 172 -17.36 11.99 -4.89
C GLN A 172 -17.73 11.94 -6.38
N THR A 173 -16.88 11.38 -7.23
CA THR A 173 -17.15 11.23 -8.68
C THR A 173 -18.36 10.30 -8.92
N ALA A 174 -18.42 9.15 -8.24
CA ALA A 174 -19.56 8.24 -8.35
C ALA A 174 -20.87 8.92 -7.94
N ALA A 175 -20.87 9.70 -6.85
CA ALA A 175 -22.06 10.44 -6.42
C ALA A 175 -22.54 11.46 -7.47
N ARG A 176 -21.61 12.24 -8.08
CA ARG A 176 -21.94 13.16 -9.16
C ARG A 176 -22.50 12.42 -10.39
N ASN A 177 -21.94 11.28 -10.73
CA ASN A 177 -22.40 10.45 -11.83
C ASN A 177 -23.78 9.83 -11.59
N MET A 178 -24.08 9.41 -10.35
CA MET A 178 -25.44 9.00 -9.94
C MET A 178 -26.47 10.11 -10.13
N LEU A 179 -26.04 11.39 -10.02
CA LEU A 179 -26.88 12.57 -10.27
C LEU A 179 -26.92 13.01 -11.74
N GLY A 180 -26.26 12.29 -12.63
CA GLY A 180 -26.29 12.55 -14.08
C GLY A 180 -25.20 13.48 -14.61
N THR A 181 -24.19 13.88 -13.82
CA THR A 181 -23.13 14.79 -14.25
C THR A 181 -22.23 14.18 -15.33
N ARG A 182 -22.02 12.86 -15.31
CA ARG A 182 -21.21 12.12 -16.29
C ARG A 182 -19.74 12.59 -16.34
N GLU A 183 -19.14 12.66 -15.15
CA GLU A 183 -17.72 13.02 -14.95
C GLU A 183 -16.83 11.77 -15.00
N ARG A 184 -15.74 11.82 -15.77
CA ARG A 184 -14.74 10.76 -15.78
C ARG A 184 -13.89 10.79 -14.53
N PHE A 185 -13.56 9.60 -14.02
CA PHE A 185 -12.56 9.45 -12.97
C PHE A 185 -11.18 9.23 -13.58
N ASP A 186 -10.34 10.25 -13.54
CA ASP A 186 -8.99 10.26 -14.13
C ASP A 186 -7.90 10.70 -13.14
N ALA A 187 -8.22 10.72 -11.85
CA ALA A 187 -7.26 11.08 -10.82
C ALA A 187 -6.08 10.10 -10.77
N VAL A 188 -4.88 10.64 -10.70
CA VAL A 188 -3.65 9.87 -10.51
C VAL A 188 -3.64 9.27 -9.11
N PRO A 189 -3.46 7.94 -8.96
CA PRO A 189 -3.33 7.35 -7.63
C PRO A 189 -2.09 7.86 -6.92
N PHE A 190 -2.22 8.16 -5.64
CA PHE A 190 -1.06 8.40 -4.79
C PHE A 190 -1.32 7.88 -3.39
N PHE A 191 -0.25 7.55 -2.69
CA PHE A 191 -0.27 7.24 -1.26
C PHE A 191 1.07 7.63 -0.64
N TRP A 192 1.11 7.67 0.68
CA TRP A 192 2.35 7.92 1.42
C TRP A 192 2.48 6.93 2.57
N THR A 193 3.70 6.80 3.07
CA THR A 193 4.02 6.09 4.29
C THR A 193 5.01 6.90 5.12
N GLU A 194 4.84 6.85 6.42
CA GLU A 194 5.75 7.46 7.38
C GLU A 194 6.25 6.39 8.36
N GLN A 195 7.56 6.26 8.48
CA GLN A 195 8.20 5.28 9.34
C GLN A 195 9.39 5.95 10.03
N TYR A 196 9.30 6.17 11.33
CA TYR A 196 10.25 6.98 12.09
C TYR A 196 10.33 8.42 11.56
N ASP A 197 11.49 8.83 11.06
CA ASP A 197 11.77 10.10 10.39
C ASP A 197 11.86 9.97 8.85
N PHE A 198 11.42 8.86 8.30
CA PHE A 198 11.40 8.56 6.88
C PHE A 198 9.97 8.70 6.32
N GLY A 199 9.79 9.63 5.38
CA GLY A 199 8.55 9.82 4.63
C GLY A 199 8.76 9.50 3.15
N LEU A 200 7.88 8.70 2.58
CA LEU A 200 7.86 8.36 1.16
C LEU A 200 6.45 8.58 0.60
N THR A 201 6.34 9.34 -0.50
CA THR A 201 5.11 9.48 -1.28
C THR A 201 5.27 8.74 -2.61
N TYR A 202 4.30 7.90 -2.95
CA TYR A 202 4.25 7.14 -4.19
C TYR A 202 3.10 7.63 -5.06
N ILE A 203 3.40 8.02 -6.30
CA ILE A 203 2.49 8.63 -7.27
C ILE A 203 2.42 7.76 -8.51
N GLY A 204 1.22 7.49 -9.03
CA GLY A 204 0.96 6.58 -10.13
C GLY A 204 0.71 5.14 -9.66
N HIS A 205 0.77 4.19 -10.59
CA HIS A 205 0.56 2.77 -10.30
C HIS A 205 1.45 1.90 -11.20
N ALA A 206 2.32 1.11 -10.59
CA ALA A 206 3.20 0.18 -11.29
C ALA A 206 3.11 -1.22 -10.65
N GLU A 207 2.13 -2.04 -11.08
CA GLU A 207 2.06 -3.46 -10.66
C GLU A 207 3.27 -4.26 -11.14
N ARG A 208 3.80 -3.88 -12.30
CA ARG A 208 5.00 -4.50 -12.92
C ARG A 208 5.82 -3.42 -13.60
N TRP A 209 7.08 -3.40 -13.32
CA TRP A 209 8.07 -2.52 -13.93
C TRP A 209 9.32 -3.35 -14.28
N ASP A 210 10.08 -2.88 -15.25
CA ASP A 210 11.35 -3.50 -15.70
C ASP A 210 12.55 -2.64 -15.31
N GLN A 211 12.33 -1.38 -14.91
CA GLN A 211 13.35 -0.44 -14.55
C GLN A 211 12.91 0.45 -13.40
N ALA A 212 13.77 0.59 -12.40
CA ALA A 212 13.65 1.59 -11.31
C ALA A 212 14.92 2.44 -11.33
N GLU A 213 14.75 3.73 -11.60
CA GLU A 213 15.83 4.71 -11.63
C GLU A 213 15.80 5.56 -10.37
N ILE A 214 16.89 5.59 -9.62
CA ILE A 214 17.07 6.44 -8.44
C ILE A 214 17.94 7.61 -8.86
N ASP A 215 17.47 8.84 -8.71
CA ASP A 215 18.15 10.07 -9.20
C ASP A 215 19.22 10.61 -8.24
N ASP A 216 19.32 10.05 -7.04
CA ASP A 216 20.29 10.43 -6.02
C ASP A 216 20.65 9.24 -5.14
N GLN A 217 21.46 9.43 -4.11
CA GLN A 217 21.80 8.34 -3.21
C GLN A 217 20.70 8.13 -2.15
N LEU A 218 20.15 6.92 -2.14
CA LEU A 218 19.25 6.48 -1.08
C LEU A 218 20.09 5.89 0.05
N ASP A 219 20.64 6.74 0.90
CA ASP A 219 21.43 6.34 2.08
C ASP A 219 20.83 6.90 3.38
N ALA A 220 21.45 6.53 4.51
CA ALA A 220 20.96 6.93 5.83
C ALA A 220 21.12 8.46 6.12
N GLU A 221 21.93 9.17 5.36
CA GLU A 221 22.25 10.58 5.59
C GLU A 221 21.44 11.51 4.69
N THR A 222 21.34 11.19 3.40
CA THR A 222 20.69 12.08 2.41
C THR A 222 19.19 11.91 2.34
N ARG A 223 18.65 10.68 2.46
CA ARG A 223 17.21 10.35 2.49
C ARG A 223 16.33 11.25 1.61
N ASN A 224 16.86 11.71 0.47
CA ASN A 224 16.23 12.73 -0.37
C ASN A 224 16.43 12.32 -1.84
N CYS A 225 15.52 11.53 -2.38
CA CYS A 225 15.63 11.03 -3.73
C CYS A 225 14.27 10.86 -4.40
N THR A 226 14.31 10.73 -5.71
CA THR A 226 13.17 10.35 -6.54
C THR A 226 13.47 9.00 -7.20
N ILE A 227 12.54 8.08 -7.11
CA ILE A 227 12.61 6.77 -7.76
C ILE A 227 11.57 6.75 -8.87
N THR A 228 12.01 6.58 -10.13
CA THR A 228 11.11 6.49 -11.28
C THR A 228 10.96 5.05 -11.74
N TYR A 229 9.74 4.53 -11.74
CA TYR A 229 9.40 3.19 -12.20
C TYR A 229 8.93 3.21 -13.65
N ARG A 230 9.59 2.42 -14.52
CA ARG A 230 9.28 2.34 -15.95
C ARG A 230 8.97 0.91 -16.38
N ARG A 231 8.21 0.81 -17.47
CA ARG A 231 8.02 -0.44 -18.22
C ARG A 231 8.05 -0.12 -19.71
N GLY A 232 8.99 -0.76 -20.44
CA GLY A 232 9.20 -0.49 -21.86
C GLY A 232 9.50 0.98 -22.15
N GLY A 233 10.25 1.65 -21.28
CA GLY A 233 10.59 3.08 -21.36
C GLY A 233 9.49 4.05 -20.89
N LYS A 234 8.25 3.59 -20.72
CA LYS A 234 7.13 4.41 -20.24
C LYS A 234 7.17 4.58 -18.73
N LYS A 235 7.09 5.81 -18.22
CA LYS A 235 6.95 6.12 -16.80
C LYS A 235 5.57 5.68 -16.30
N LEU A 236 5.51 4.85 -15.26
CA LEU A 236 4.28 4.33 -14.66
C LEU A 236 4.01 4.92 -13.29
N ALA A 237 5.07 5.13 -12.52
CA ALA A 237 4.98 5.67 -11.16
C ALA A 237 6.28 6.36 -10.77
N VAL A 238 6.17 7.19 -9.73
CA VAL A 238 7.30 7.86 -9.09
C VAL A 238 7.15 7.70 -7.58
N ALA A 239 8.23 7.34 -6.89
CA ALA A 239 8.30 7.46 -5.44
C ALA A 239 9.25 8.60 -5.09
N VAL A 240 8.83 9.50 -4.19
CA VAL A 240 9.64 10.60 -3.71
C VAL A 240 9.86 10.48 -2.21
N VAL A 241 11.09 10.72 -1.79
CA VAL A 241 11.51 10.71 -0.38
C VAL A 241 11.89 12.14 0.00
N HIS A 242 11.16 12.74 0.94
CA HIS A 242 11.36 14.12 1.42
C HIS A 242 11.41 15.22 0.33
N ARG A 243 10.75 14.98 -0.84
CA ARG A 243 10.69 15.92 -1.97
C ARG A 243 9.24 16.25 -2.34
N ASP A 244 8.51 16.89 -1.44
CA ASP A 244 7.07 17.14 -1.57
C ASP A 244 6.70 17.89 -2.86
N LEU A 245 7.51 18.90 -3.25
CA LEU A 245 7.26 19.66 -4.48
C LEU A 245 7.39 18.82 -5.75
N GLU A 246 8.33 17.88 -5.79
CA GLU A 246 8.49 16.96 -6.91
C GLU A 246 7.34 15.95 -6.95
N GLY A 247 6.89 15.49 -5.78
CA GLY A 247 5.69 14.65 -5.65
C GLY A 247 4.44 15.34 -6.20
N LEU A 248 4.19 16.59 -5.82
CA LEU A 248 3.08 17.38 -6.34
C LEU A 248 3.15 17.58 -7.86
N ARG A 249 4.34 17.84 -8.41
CA ARG A 249 4.52 17.95 -9.86
C ARG A 249 4.23 16.63 -10.57
N ALA A 250 4.69 15.51 -10.03
CA ALA A 250 4.46 14.19 -10.59
C ALA A 250 2.96 13.78 -10.56
N GLU A 251 2.16 14.30 -9.64
CA GLU A 251 0.71 14.14 -9.62
C GLU A 251 0.03 15.00 -10.71
N VAL A 252 0.41 16.28 -10.84
CA VAL A 252 -0.24 17.25 -11.72
C VAL A 252 0.09 17.04 -13.21
N GLU A 253 1.32 16.67 -13.55
CA GLU A 253 1.75 16.49 -14.96
C GLU A 253 0.85 15.51 -15.75
N PRO A 254 0.50 14.31 -15.26
CA PRO A 254 -0.41 13.43 -15.98
C PRO A 254 -1.85 13.93 -16.05
N GLU A 255 -2.32 14.64 -15.02
CA GLU A 255 -3.68 15.22 -14.99
C GLU A 255 -3.82 16.33 -16.03
N THR A 256 -2.81 17.21 -16.17
CA THR A 256 -2.82 18.30 -17.16
C THR A 256 -2.64 17.80 -18.60
N ALA A 257 -1.81 16.78 -18.82
CA ALA A 257 -1.66 16.13 -20.13
C ALA A 257 -2.98 15.49 -20.60
N SER A 258 -3.79 15.00 -19.68
CA SER A 258 -5.12 14.43 -19.93
C SER A 258 -6.14 15.48 -20.33
N ALA A 259 -6.11 16.67 -19.72
CA ALA A 259 -7.01 17.78 -20.04
C ALA A 259 -6.75 18.42 -21.42
N ALA A 260 -5.52 18.31 -21.94
CA ALA A 260 -5.14 18.84 -23.25
C ALA A 260 -5.60 18.00 -24.45
N ILE A 261 -6.15 16.79 -24.22
CA ILE A 261 -6.60 15.85 -25.26
C ILE A 261 -8.14 15.86 -25.40
N GLN A 262 -8.86 16.63 -24.60
CA GLN A 262 -10.30 16.89 -24.71
C GLN A 262 -10.58 18.12 -25.53
#